data_66b6c39b7ad783a825e3073f5904aed7
#
_entry.id   66b6c39b7ad783a825e3073f5904aed7
#
_cell.length_a   1.000
_cell.length_b   1.000
_cell.length_c   1.000
_cell.angle_alpha   90.00
_cell.angle_beta   90.00
_cell.angle_gamma   90.00
#
_symmetry.space_group_name_H-M   'P 1'
#
loop_
_entity.id
_entity.type
_entity.pdbx_description
1 polymer ?
#
loop_
_entity_poly.entity_id
_entity_poly.type
_entity_poly.pdbx_seq_one_letter_code
_entity_poly.pdbx_strand_id
1 'polypeptide(L)'
;MFGTSPAFPDAGFVPCLAAAFHFPYGLYGLGLCIGALALLILMVMRMGYSEGGEYDRRRNLVYSNKGTYGTAGFMSRKELAGVLDLVSDIRKHSGTILGELDHQVICIPPKTRFNGNLAVYGASGSKKTRAFCVNMILQCAARKSSLVICDPKSELYEKTSEYLRDQGYTVRVFNLVTPSASDSWNCLAEVGGQELMAQLFCDVIIKNTGGEERDHFWDSAEMNLLKALVLYVSTSYPKKKQNIGEVYQLIAASSEQELNALFGVLPVTHPAKAPYSIFKQASEGVRGGVIIGLGSRLQVFQNRDIRNITSYNEIDLELPGKQPCAYYCITSDQDSTFDFLSSLFLSFVFIRLVRYADEHCPGGELPVPVHVLGEELCACGVIPDLSRKISVIRSRNLSMSCVFQNLAGLQNRYPYNQWQEILGNCDVQLFLGCTDALTAEFISDRTGEASISVTSKAKQLGTWRVSNYTPEYRETSGVGRRKLMTMDEVLRMDIDKALILIRGKNVLEVDKYDYSKHPEAKKLRSSKAASHVPAWRANQPQEKQTPSAPPSQAAEKKPAQKKKSAPAEKVVAVTKESIMKKKEDT
;
A
#
# COMPACT_ATOMS: atom_id res chain seq x y z
N MET A 1 58.68 49.28 3.17
CA MET A 1 57.75 50.41 3.22
C MET A 1 58.11 51.45 4.31
N PHE A 2 59.16 51.29 4.96
CA PHE A 2 59.60 52.26 5.95
C PHE A 2 60.92 52.81 5.45
N GLY A 3 60.84 54.06 4.90
CA GLY A 3 62.00 54.78 4.46
C GLY A 3 62.97 54.83 5.60
N THR A 4 64.21 54.61 5.31
CA THR A 4 65.34 54.66 6.21
C THR A 4 65.45 55.98 6.94
N SER A 5 64.63 56.19 7.97
CA SER A 5 64.89 57.19 8.98
C SER A 5 65.75 56.57 10.05
N PRO A 6 66.99 57.00 10.22
CA PRO A 6 67.95 56.39 11.16
C PRO A 6 67.60 56.61 12.65
N ALA A 7 66.52 57.25 12.94
CA ALA A 7 66.04 57.51 14.29
C ALA A 7 65.08 56.46 14.89
N PHE A 8 64.68 55.44 14.12
CA PHE A 8 63.68 54.47 14.58
C PHE A 8 64.17 53.48 15.58
N PRO A 9 65.42 52.96 15.58
CA PRO A 9 65.87 51.95 16.50
C PRO A 9 65.99 52.38 17.96
N ASP A 10 66.21 53.66 18.21
CA ASP A 10 66.47 54.18 19.57
C ASP A 10 65.28 55.01 20.15
N ALA A 11 64.20 55.13 19.42
CA ALA A 11 63.03 55.83 19.88
C ALA A 11 62.21 54.90 20.83
N GLY A 12 62.04 55.38 22.07
CA GLY A 12 61.17 54.72 23.05
C GLY A 12 59.73 54.54 22.55
N PHE A 13 58.97 53.70 23.19
CA PHE A 13 57.60 53.38 22.81
C PHE A 13 56.68 54.56 22.57
N VAL A 14 56.78 55.60 23.40
CA VAL A 14 55.96 56.82 23.32
C VAL A 14 56.22 57.67 22.04
N PRO A 15 57.51 57.96 21.62
CA PRO A 15 57.78 58.56 20.35
C PRO A 15 57.34 57.79 19.13
N CYS A 16 57.44 56.43 19.16
CA CYS A 16 56.98 55.59 18.08
C CYS A 16 55.44 55.59 17.95
N LEU A 17 54.75 55.65 19.08
CA LEU A 17 53.29 55.81 19.11
C LEU A 17 52.86 57.13 18.57
N ALA A 18 53.58 58.25 18.96
CA ALA A 18 53.28 59.55 18.46
C ALA A 18 53.58 59.72 16.95
N ALA A 19 54.64 59.10 16.44
CA ALA A 19 54.95 59.07 15.01
C ALA A 19 53.89 58.30 14.20
N ALA A 20 53.25 57.32 14.79
CA ALA A 20 52.14 56.54 14.13
C ALA A 20 50.90 57.38 13.88
N PHE A 21 50.74 58.55 14.56
CA PHE A 21 49.62 59.51 14.34
C PHE A 21 49.98 60.68 13.42
N HIS A 22 51.23 60.80 12.92
CA HIS A 22 51.65 61.85 12.00
C HIS A 22 51.24 61.54 10.54
N PHE A 23 50.74 62.57 9.86
CA PHE A 23 50.40 62.45 8.42
C PHE A 23 51.64 62.29 7.56
N PRO A 24 51.70 61.42 6.54
CA PRO A 24 50.64 60.48 6.10
C PRO A 24 50.61 59.08 6.79
N TYR A 25 51.66 58.78 7.58
CA TYR A 25 51.86 57.48 8.18
C TYR A 25 50.82 57.09 9.24
N GLY A 26 50.31 58.11 9.95
CA GLY A 26 49.24 57.99 10.93
C GLY A 26 47.93 57.43 10.29
N LEU A 27 47.64 57.85 9.08
CA LEU A 27 46.47 57.34 8.35
C LEU A 27 46.60 55.90 7.99
N TYR A 28 47.82 55.46 7.60
CA TYR A 28 48.08 54.02 7.31
C TYR A 28 48.05 53.20 8.58
N GLY A 29 48.61 53.67 9.68
CA GLY A 29 48.57 53.00 10.98
C GLY A 29 47.14 52.89 11.52
N LEU A 30 46.35 53.94 11.44
CA LEU A 30 44.93 53.93 11.82
C LEU A 30 44.11 52.97 10.95
N GLY A 31 44.34 52.96 9.64
CA GLY A 31 43.70 52.04 8.71
C GLY A 31 44.04 50.56 9.01
N LEU A 32 45.31 50.27 9.38
CA LEU A 32 45.75 48.92 9.76
C LEU A 32 45.13 48.48 11.09
N CYS A 33 45.02 49.37 12.07
CA CYS A 33 44.33 49.11 13.34
C CYS A 33 42.84 48.88 13.17
N ILE A 34 42.16 49.69 12.37
CA ILE A 34 40.72 49.52 12.06
C ILE A 34 40.51 48.21 11.27
N GLY A 35 41.39 47.89 10.30
CA GLY A 35 41.33 46.63 9.55
C GLY A 35 41.54 45.40 10.44
N ALA A 36 42.52 45.48 11.35
CA ALA A 36 42.76 44.40 12.32
C ALA A 36 41.59 44.23 13.30
N LEU A 37 41.02 45.34 13.80
CA LEU A 37 39.83 45.31 14.65
C LEU A 37 38.60 44.77 13.91
N ALA A 38 38.39 45.19 12.66
CA ALA A 38 37.32 44.64 11.82
C ALA A 38 37.50 43.15 11.55
N LEU A 39 38.71 42.70 11.30
CA LEU A 39 39.07 41.30 11.11
C LEU A 39 38.84 40.48 12.39
N LEU A 40 39.21 41.04 13.54
CA LEU A 40 38.96 40.44 14.86
C LEU A 40 37.45 40.36 15.16
N ILE A 41 36.69 41.39 14.86
CA ILE A 41 35.23 41.40 15.02
C ILE A 41 34.60 40.36 14.08
N LEU A 42 35.02 40.29 12.81
CA LEU A 42 34.57 39.27 11.86
C LEU A 42 34.94 37.84 12.32
N MET A 43 36.13 37.66 12.89
CA MET A 43 36.59 36.37 13.42
C MET A 43 35.75 35.96 14.64
N VAL A 44 35.50 36.89 15.58
CA VAL A 44 34.65 36.65 16.76
C VAL A 44 33.19 36.41 16.35
N MET A 45 32.66 37.18 15.39
CA MET A 45 31.32 36.90 14.84
C MET A 45 31.26 35.56 14.17
N ARG A 46 32.29 35.15 13.42
CA ARG A 46 32.35 33.84 12.77
C ARG A 46 32.53 32.70 13.77
N MET A 47 33.26 32.89 14.86
CA MET A 47 33.37 31.90 15.96
C MET A 47 32.08 31.80 16.76
N GLY A 48 31.36 32.90 16.98
CA GLY A 48 30.02 32.86 17.61
C GLY A 48 28.94 32.25 16.76
N TYR A 49 29.05 32.34 15.41
CA TYR A 49 28.10 31.69 14.46
C TYR A 49 28.39 30.21 14.18
N SER A 50 29.54 29.68 14.61
CA SER A 50 29.91 28.28 14.31
C SER A 50 29.23 27.21 15.21
N GLU A 51 28.53 27.63 16.27
CA GLU A 51 27.74 26.71 17.12
C GLU A 51 26.24 26.69 16.77
N GLY A 52 25.76 27.52 15.85
CA GLY A 52 24.39 27.59 15.39
C GLY A 52 24.14 26.53 14.28
N GLY A 53 23.42 25.49 14.60
CA GLY A 53 22.87 24.56 13.61
C GLY A 53 21.73 25.22 12.78
N GLU A 54 21.12 24.46 11.89
CA GLU A 54 20.01 24.92 11.05
C GLU A 54 18.74 25.17 11.88
N TYR A 55 18.19 26.41 11.81
CA TYR A 55 16.98 26.78 12.53
C TYR A 55 15.73 26.38 11.74
N ASP A 56 14.97 25.45 12.31
CA ASP A 56 13.64 25.11 11.80
C ASP A 56 12.59 26.06 12.40
N ARG A 57 12.16 27.02 11.57
CA ARG A 57 11.17 28.03 11.96
C ARG A 57 9.80 27.43 12.28
N ARG A 58 9.42 26.33 11.61
CA ARG A 58 8.11 25.68 11.78
C ARG A 58 8.01 24.98 13.14
N ARG A 59 9.10 24.33 13.54
CA ARG A 59 9.18 23.57 14.79
C ARG A 59 9.81 24.36 15.93
N ASN A 60 10.28 25.58 15.65
CA ASN A 60 10.95 26.47 16.62
C ASN A 60 12.11 25.78 17.34
N LEU A 61 12.97 25.10 16.62
CA LEU A 61 14.14 24.41 17.15
C LEU A 61 15.37 24.60 16.26
N VAL A 62 16.54 24.37 16.84
CA VAL A 62 17.85 24.45 16.14
C VAL A 62 18.45 23.06 16.05
N TYR A 63 18.65 22.55 14.84
CA TYR A 63 19.39 21.29 14.64
C TYR A 63 20.88 21.52 14.90
N SER A 64 21.48 20.64 15.71
CA SER A 64 22.91 20.73 16.02
C SER A 64 23.74 20.03 14.94
N ASN A 65 24.75 20.70 14.43
CA ASN A 65 25.69 20.11 13.47
C ASN A 65 26.63 19.05 14.09
N LYS A 66 26.62 18.89 15.42
CA LYS A 66 27.50 17.93 16.12
C LYS A 66 27.09 16.46 15.91
N GLY A 67 25.85 16.18 15.54
CA GLY A 67 25.37 14.82 15.25
C GLY A 67 25.50 13.81 16.41
N THR A 68 25.63 14.28 17.66
CA THR A 68 25.96 13.46 18.85
C THR A 68 24.94 12.35 19.11
N TYR A 69 23.65 12.63 18.86
CA TYR A 69 22.55 11.68 19.10
C TYR A 69 21.93 11.16 17.82
N GLY A 70 22.27 11.73 16.69
CA GLY A 70 21.76 11.34 15.38
C GLY A 70 21.94 12.46 14.35
N THR A 71 21.99 12.04 13.08
CA THR A 71 22.21 12.92 11.92
C THR A 71 21.01 12.99 11.00
N ALA A 72 19.83 12.53 11.45
CA ALA A 72 18.62 12.58 10.65
C ALA A 72 18.26 14.05 10.33
N GLY A 73 17.84 14.28 9.10
CA GLY A 73 17.45 15.58 8.61
C GLY A 73 16.49 15.43 7.42
N PHE A 74 15.91 16.55 6.99
CA PHE A 74 15.17 16.55 5.74
C PHE A 74 16.13 16.55 4.55
N MET A 75 15.70 15.91 3.47
CA MET A 75 16.48 15.79 2.24
C MET A 75 16.78 17.18 1.66
N SER A 76 18.06 17.45 1.42
CA SER A 76 18.47 18.68 0.75
C SER A 76 18.18 18.63 -0.75
N ARG A 77 18.04 19.81 -1.40
CA ARG A 77 17.84 19.88 -2.87
C ARG A 77 18.95 19.19 -3.66
N LYS A 78 20.19 19.20 -3.15
CA LYS A 78 21.33 18.53 -3.78
C LYS A 78 21.19 17.01 -3.72
N GLU A 79 20.75 16.49 -2.59
CA GLU A 79 20.47 15.07 -2.39
C GLU A 79 19.27 14.62 -3.26
N LEU A 80 18.21 15.42 -3.29
CA LEU A 80 17.01 15.21 -4.10
C LEU A 80 17.35 15.06 -5.58
N ALA A 81 18.11 16.01 -6.15
CA ALA A 81 18.51 15.99 -7.56
C ALA A 81 19.38 14.78 -7.96
N GLY A 82 20.01 14.11 -6.99
CA GLY A 82 20.77 12.88 -7.22
C GLY A 82 19.94 11.59 -7.23
N VAL A 83 18.64 11.67 -6.90
CA VAL A 83 17.80 10.49 -6.65
C VAL A 83 16.46 10.54 -7.35
N LEU A 84 15.84 11.72 -7.42
CA LEU A 84 14.53 11.96 -8.01
C LEU A 84 14.61 13.08 -9.06
N ASP A 85 13.70 13.06 -10.01
CA ASP A 85 13.60 14.10 -11.03
C ASP A 85 12.63 15.20 -10.58
N LEU A 86 13.06 16.47 -10.72
CA LEU A 86 12.24 17.66 -10.57
C LEU A 86 11.75 18.09 -11.95
N VAL A 87 10.46 17.98 -12.19
CA VAL A 87 9.85 18.11 -13.52
C VAL A 87 8.93 19.31 -13.56
N SER A 88 9.22 20.28 -14.43
CA SER A 88 8.35 21.45 -14.63
C SER A 88 7.19 21.16 -15.60
N ASP A 89 7.36 20.25 -16.55
CA ASP A 89 6.31 19.84 -17.51
C ASP A 89 6.17 18.32 -17.54
N ILE A 90 5.21 17.81 -16.80
CA ILE A 90 4.97 16.35 -16.66
C ILE A 90 4.62 15.66 -17.97
N ARG A 91 4.16 16.37 -19.01
CA ARG A 91 3.88 15.78 -20.34
C ARG A 91 5.10 15.17 -21.00
N LYS A 92 6.29 15.65 -20.66
CA LYS A 92 7.57 15.19 -21.19
C LYS A 92 8.25 14.13 -20.34
N HIS A 93 7.59 13.70 -19.26
CA HIS A 93 8.15 12.77 -18.30
C HIS A 93 7.19 11.62 -18.00
N SER A 94 7.70 10.39 -17.98
CA SER A 94 6.88 9.19 -17.75
C SER A 94 7.17 8.48 -16.42
N GLY A 95 7.98 9.09 -15.55
CA GLY A 95 8.31 8.55 -14.23
C GLY A 95 7.14 8.60 -13.25
N THR A 96 7.23 7.84 -12.17
CA THR A 96 6.16 7.78 -11.15
C THR A 96 6.13 9.04 -10.32
N ILE A 97 4.98 9.72 -10.28
CA ILE A 97 4.77 10.95 -9.50
C ILE A 97 4.66 10.59 -8.02
N LEU A 98 5.43 11.29 -7.18
CA LEU A 98 5.41 11.15 -5.72
C LEU A 98 4.84 12.38 -5.01
N GLY A 99 4.89 13.55 -5.64
CA GLY A 99 4.42 14.81 -5.06
C GLY A 99 4.87 16.02 -5.87
N GLU A 100 4.83 17.18 -5.22
CA GLU A 100 5.20 18.48 -5.78
C GLU A 100 6.04 19.25 -4.77
N LEU A 101 7.06 19.95 -5.23
CA LEU A 101 7.89 20.86 -4.43
C LEU A 101 8.17 22.12 -5.24
N ASP A 102 7.86 23.28 -4.69
CA ASP A 102 8.08 24.58 -5.33
C ASP A 102 7.55 24.62 -6.79
N HIS A 103 6.33 24.14 -7.00
CA HIS A 103 5.65 24.05 -8.30
C HIS A 103 6.32 23.11 -9.32
N GLN A 104 7.24 22.26 -8.91
CA GLN A 104 7.84 21.21 -9.72
C GLN A 104 7.36 19.85 -9.26
N VAL A 105 6.97 18.99 -10.21
CA VAL A 105 6.53 17.64 -9.92
C VAL A 105 7.73 16.76 -9.60
N ILE A 106 7.66 16.03 -8.50
CA ILE A 106 8.70 15.09 -8.08
C ILE A 106 8.37 13.71 -8.60
N CYS A 107 9.28 13.15 -9.39
CA CYS A 107 9.11 11.86 -10.03
C CYS A 107 10.26 10.90 -9.71
N ILE A 108 9.94 9.61 -9.58
CA ILE A 108 10.95 8.56 -9.69
C ILE A 108 11.38 8.50 -11.16
N PRO A 109 12.69 8.57 -11.48
CA PRO A 109 13.17 8.45 -12.84
C PRO A 109 12.70 7.15 -13.51
N PRO A 110 12.34 7.15 -14.81
CA PRO A 110 11.94 5.92 -15.53
C PRO A 110 13.05 4.85 -15.52
N LYS A 111 14.31 5.28 -15.54
CA LYS A 111 15.48 4.41 -15.35
C LYS A 111 16.08 4.68 -13.98
N THR A 112 15.83 3.80 -13.03
CA THR A 112 16.27 3.95 -11.65
C THR A 112 16.93 2.69 -11.11
N ARG A 113 17.72 2.85 -10.04
CA ARG A 113 18.27 1.72 -9.27
C ARG A 113 17.24 1.08 -8.34
N PHE A 114 16.11 1.75 -8.10
CA PHE A 114 15.05 1.24 -7.23
C PHE A 114 14.34 0.05 -7.89
N ASN A 115 13.76 -0.79 -7.05
CA ASN A 115 13.10 -2.02 -7.52
C ASN A 115 11.71 -1.78 -8.16
N GLY A 116 11.22 -0.55 -8.19
CA GLY A 116 9.91 -0.19 -8.74
C GLY A 116 8.73 -0.54 -7.84
N ASN A 117 8.96 -1.24 -6.73
CA ASN A 117 7.92 -1.51 -5.73
C ASN A 117 7.76 -0.31 -4.80
N LEU A 118 6.52 0.04 -4.51
CA LEU A 118 6.16 1.15 -3.63
C LEU A 118 5.23 0.69 -2.51
N ALA A 119 5.44 1.23 -1.31
CA ALA A 119 4.48 1.16 -0.22
C ALA A 119 3.84 2.54 -0.04
N VAL A 120 2.51 2.61 -0.02
CA VAL A 120 1.78 3.88 0.11
C VAL A 120 0.85 3.80 1.31
N TYR A 121 1.12 4.63 2.29
CA TYR A 121 0.35 4.74 3.53
C TYR A 121 -0.64 5.90 3.43
N GLY A 122 -1.89 5.66 3.74
CA GLY A 122 -2.83 6.76 3.75
C GLY A 122 -4.18 6.39 4.35
N ALA A 123 -4.56 7.04 5.44
CA ALA A 123 -5.87 6.88 6.05
C ALA A 123 -7.02 7.20 5.08
N SER A 124 -8.25 6.86 5.47
CA SER A 124 -9.43 7.29 4.70
C SER A 124 -9.45 8.82 4.60
N GLY A 125 -9.74 9.35 3.42
CA GLY A 125 -9.72 10.80 3.16
C GLY A 125 -8.32 11.42 2.95
N SER A 126 -7.22 10.68 3.08
CA SER A 126 -5.86 11.19 2.87
C SER A 126 -5.51 11.51 1.40
N LYS A 127 -6.48 11.42 0.49
CA LYS A 127 -6.33 11.66 -0.96
C LYS A 127 -5.50 10.60 -1.71
N LYS A 128 -5.39 9.34 -1.23
CA LYS A 128 -4.63 8.24 -1.88
C LYS A 128 -4.94 8.12 -3.37
N THR A 129 -6.21 7.95 -3.71
CA THR A 129 -6.69 7.82 -5.09
C THR A 129 -6.30 9.02 -5.94
N ARG A 130 -6.45 10.24 -5.39
CA ARG A 130 -6.18 11.50 -6.10
C ARG A 130 -4.70 11.84 -6.24
N ALA A 131 -3.93 11.63 -5.17
CA ALA A 131 -2.52 12.02 -5.13
C ALA A 131 -1.59 10.94 -5.70
N PHE A 132 -2.00 9.67 -5.68
CA PHE A 132 -1.13 8.57 -6.11
C PHE A 132 -1.77 7.67 -7.16
N CYS A 133 -2.91 6.99 -6.89
CA CYS A 133 -3.38 5.90 -7.75
C CYS A 133 -3.72 6.35 -9.17
N VAL A 134 -4.48 7.44 -9.35
CA VAL A 134 -4.81 7.95 -10.68
C VAL A 134 -3.56 8.46 -11.40
N ASN A 135 -2.66 9.16 -10.69
CA ASN A 135 -1.38 9.61 -11.26
C ASN A 135 -0.53 8.43 -11.74
N MET A 136 -0.48 7.33 -10.97
CA MET A 136 0.22 6.11 -11.36
C MET A 136 -0.33 5.54 -12.67
N ILE A 137 -1.65 5.47 -12.80
CA ILE A 137 -2.31 4.99 -14.03
C ILE A 137 -1.97 5.89 -15.23
N LEU A 138 -2.06 7.20 -15.07
CA LEU A 138 -1.71 8.16 -16.14
C LEU A 138 -0.25 8.04 -16.57
N GLN A 139 0.67 7.86 -15.61
CA GLN A 139 2.09 7.68 -15.90
C GLN A 139 2.41 6.30 -16.51
N CYS A 140 1.70 5.25 -16.12
CA CYS A 140 1.79 3.95 -16.79
C CYS A 140 1.31 4.06 -18.24
N ALA A 141 0.23 4.80 -18.50
CA ALA A 141 -0.23 5.05 -19.86
C ALA A 141 0.80 5.83 -20.69
N ALA A 142 1.47 6.82 -20.11
CA ALA A 142 2.51 7.61 -20.77
C ALA A 142 3.72 6.76 -21.20
N ARG A 143 4.11 5.75 -20.39
CA ARG A 143 5.22 4.83 -20.70
C ARG A 143 4.79 3.53 -21.40
N LYS A 144 3.48 3.38 -21.73
CA LYS A 144 2.91 2.17 -22.33
C LYS A 144 3.13 0.90 -21.51
N SER A 145 3.18 1.02 -20.19
CA SER A 145 3.22 -0.12 -19.28
C SER A 145 1.82 -0.68 -19.06
N SER A 146 1.71 -2.00 -18.99
CA SER A 146 0.46 -2.66 -18.60
C SER A 146 0.14 -2.45 -17.11
N LEU A 147 -1.13 -2.55 -16.78
CA LEU A 147 -1.67 -2.35 -15.43
C LEU A 147 -2.52 -3.55 -15.01
N VAL A 148 -2.30 -4.02 -13.78
CA VAL A 148 -3.24 -4.91 -13.08
C VAL A 148 -3.65 -4.20 -11.79
N ILE A 149 -4.94 -3.87 -11.66
CA ILE A 149 -5.44 -2.96 -10.64
C ILE A 149 -6.43 -3.71 -9.76
N CYS A 150 -6.17 -3.78 -8.45
CA CYS A 150 -7.18 -4.15 -7.47
C CYS A 150 -7.91 -2.87 -7.04
N ASP A 151 -9.23 -2.81 -7.31
CA ASP A 151 -10.06 -1.62 -7.17
C ASP A 151 -11.32 -1.94 -6.34
N PRO A 152 -11.24 -1.87 -4.98
CA PRO A 152 -12.36 -2.28 -4.11
C PRO A 152 -13.62 -1.43 -4.24
N LYS A 153 -13.51 -0.24 -4.82
CA LYS A 153 -14.64 0.72 -4.95
C LYS A 153 -15.08 0.95 -6.39
N SER A 154 -14.47 0.27 -7.35
CA SER A 154 -14.62 0.53 -8.78
C SER A 154 -14.27 1.98 -9.23
N GLU A 155 -13.72 2.79 -8.31
CA GLU A 155 -13.44 4.20 -8.55
C GLU A 155 -12.36 4.40 -9.63
N LEU A 156 -11.33 3.57 -9.62
CA LEU A 156 -10.25 3.63 -10.62
C LEU A 156 -10.75 3.17 -11.99
N TYR A 157 -11.52 2.08 -12.04
CA TYR A 157 -12.15 1.64 -13.30
C TYR A 157 -13.05 2.73 -13.88
N GLU A 158 -13.95 3.26 -13.07
CA GLU A 158 -14.92 4.25 -13.53
C GLU A 158 -14.25 5.52 -14.07
N LYS A 159 -13.12 5.93 -13.48
CA LYS A 159 -12.40 7.15 -13.89
C LYS A 159 -11.46 6.93 -15.07
N THR A 160 -10.85 5.76 -15.21
CA THR A 160 -9.68 5.59 -16.08
C THR A 160 -9.86 4.57 -17.21
N SER A 161 -10.89 3.71 -17.17
CA SER A 161 -11.06 2.64 -18.16
C SER A 161 -11.23 3.16 -19.58
N GLU A 162 -12.08 4.18 -19.79
CA GLU A 162 -12.30 4.78 -21.11
C GLU A 162 -11.04 5.48 -21.64
N TYR A 163 -10.34 6.23 -20.77
CA TYR A 163 -9.07 6.85 -21.14
C TYR A 163 -8.04 5.81 -21.62
N LEU A 164 -7.94 4.69 -20.91
CA LEU A 164 -6.98 3.63 -21.30
C LEU A 164 -7.39 2.94 -22.61
N ARG A 165 -8.71 2.75 -22.87
CA ARG A 165 -9.20 2.30 -24.19
C ARG A 165 -8.81 3.26 -25.30
N ASP A 166 -9.00 4.57 -25.07
CA ASP A 166 -8.59 5.62 -26.03
C ASP A 166 -7.06 5.63 -26.26
N GLN A 167 -6.26 5.22 -25.28
CA GLN A 167 -4.81 5.06 -25.40
C GLN A 167 -4.39 3.75 -26.08
N GLY A 168 -5.34 2.92 -26.53
CA GLY A 168 -5.09 1.65 -27.23
C GLY A 168 -4.81 0.45 -26.30
N TYR A 169 -5.21 0.52 -25.03
CA TYR A 169 -5.07 -0.59 -24.09
C TYR A 169 -6.19 -1.63 -24.30
N THR A 170 -5.83 -2.90 -24.17
CA THR A 170 -6.83 -3.95 -23.95
C THR A 170 -7.30 -3.87 -22.50
N VAL A 171 -8.52 -3.36 -22.30
CA VAL A 171 -9.12 -3.23 -20.96
C VAL A 171 -9.99 -4.44 -20.67
N ARG A 172 -9.76 -5.10 -19.53
CA ARG A 172 -10.56 -6.20 -18.99
C ARG A 172 -10.99 -5.89 -17.56
N VAL A 173 -12.16 -6.40 -17.16
CA VAL A 173 -12.67 -6.21 -15.82
C VAL A 173 -13.13 -7.54 -15.22
N PHE A 174 -12.52 -7.95 -14.12
CA PHE A 174 -12.98 -9.05 -13.29
C PHE A 174 -13.76 -8.47 -12.11
N ASN A 175 -15.09 -8.37 -12.27
CA ASN A 175 -15.96 -7.66 -11.33
C ASN A 175 -16.68 -8.64 -10.40
N LEU A 176 -16.25 -8.71 -9.17
CA LEU A 176 -16.82 -9.58 -8.15
C LEU A 176 -17.99 -8.93 -7.39
N VAL A 177 -18.19 -7.60 -7.54
CA VAL A 177 -19.32 -6.87 -6.94
C VAL A 177 -20.56 -7.01 -7.82
N THR A 178 -20.40 -6.90 -9.15
CA THR A 178 -21.46 -7.08 -10.13
C THR A 178 -21.04 -8.12 -11.17
N PRO A 179 -21.11 -9.43 -10.84
CA PRO A 179 -20.56 -10.48 -11.70
C PRO A 179 -21.20 -10.54 -13.09
N SER A 180 -22.45 -10.09 -13.23
CA SER A 180 -23.12 -9.99 -14.54
C SER A 180 -22.49 -8.96 -15.48
N ALA A 181 -21.66 -8.05 -14.97
CA ALA A 181 -20.87 -7.07 -15.70
C ALA A 181 -19.36 -7.35 -15.61
N SER A 182 -18.96 -8.62 -15.52
CA SER A 182 -17.58 -9.07 -15.43
C SER A 182 -17.16 -9.82 -16.67
N ASP A 183 -15.97 -9.53 -17.21
CA ASP A 183 -15.30 -10.48 -18.09
C ASP A 183 -15.05 -11.79 -17.35
N SER A 184 -15.03 -12.91 -18.06
CA SER A 184 -14.86 -14.23 -17.48
C SER A 184 -13.40 -14.64 -17.43
N TRP A 185 -13.01 -15.25 -16.31
CA TRP A 185 -11.72 -15.86 -16.11
C TRP A 185 -11.88 -17.25 -15.50
N ASN A 186 -11.60 -18.28 -16.28
CA ASN A 186 -11.61 -19.66 -15.79
C ASN A 186 -10.34 -19.95 -15.01
N CYS A 187 -10.41 -19.75 -13.69
CA CYS A 187 -9.27 -19.98 -12.79
C CYS A 187 -8.75 -21.43 -12.82
N LEU A 188 -9.60 -22.43 -13.09
CA LEU A 188 -9.17 -23.82 -13.18
C LEU A 188 -8.34 -24.10 -14.44
N ALA A 189 -8.51 -23.31 -15.51
CA ALA A 189 -7.68 -23.42 -16.71
C ALA A 189 -6.20 -23.16 -16.42
N GLU A 190 -5.92 -22.35 -15.40
CA GLU A 190 -4.55 -22.05 -14.96
C GLU A 190 -3.82 -23.27 -14.36
N VAL A 191 -4.57 -24.25 -13.87
CA VAL A 191 -4.01 -25.50 -13.33
C VAL A 191 -3.47 -26.40 -14.46
N GLY A 192 -4.19 -26.49 -15.58
CA GLY A 192 -3.76 -27.25 -16.76
C GLY A 192 -3.44 -28.72 -16.49
N GLY A 193 -4.00 -29.31 -15.43
CA GLY A 193 -3.70 -30.69 -15.00
C GLY A 193 -2.34 -30.87 -14.32
N GLN A 194 -1.59 -29.81 -14.06
CA GLN A 194 -0.29 -29.87 -13.40
C GLN A 194 -0.43 -29.94 -11.88
N GLU A 195 0.19 -30.92 -11.24
CA GLU A 195 0.09 -31.14 -9.79
C GLU A 195 0.59 -29.96 -8.96
N LEU A 196 1.68 -29.30 -9.39
CA LEU A 196 2.22 -28.12 -8.71
C LEU A 196 1.24 -26.95 -8.79
N MET A 197 0.63 -26.74 -9.95
CA MET A 197 -0.35 -25.67 -10.13
C MET A 197 -1.63 -25.92 -9.33
N ALA A 198 -2.07 -27.21 -9.27
CA ALA A 198 -3.18 -27.61 -8.42
C ALA A 198 -2.89 -27.34 -6.94
N GLN A 199 -1.65 -27.61 -6.48
CA GLN A 199 -1.25 -27.33 -5.11
C GLN A 199 -1.33 -25.82 -4.80
N LEU A 200 -0.76 -24.98 -5.67
CA LEU A 200 -0.80 -23.51 -5.50
C LEU A 200 -2.24 -22.97 -5.54
N PHE A 201 -3.06 -23.50 -6.44
CA PHE A 201 -4.48 -23.16 -6.56
C PHE A 201 -5.25 -23.46 -5.26
N CYS A 202 -5.09 -24.68 -4.75
CA CYS A 202 -5.74 -25.10 -3.52
C CYS A 202 -5.23 -24.32 -2.29
N ASP A 203 -3.94 -24.02 -2.21
CA ASP A 203 -3.34 -23.25 -1.11
C ASP A 203 -3.95 -21.85 -1.01
N VAL A 204 -4.14 -21.17 -2.14
CA VAL A 204 -4.81 -19.87 -2.16
C VAL A 204 -6.24 -19.94 -1.64
N ILE A 205 -7.02 -20.95 -2.07
CA ILE A 205 -8.40 -21.13 -1.63
C ILE A 205 -8.45 -21.39 -0.13
N ILE A 206 -7.69 -22.37 0.36
CA ILE A 206 -7.70 -22.76 1.77
C ILE A 206 -7.31 -21.59 2.68
N LYS A 207 -6.24 -20.84 2.34
CA LYS A 207 -5.76 -19.72 3.14
C LYS A 207 -6.76 -18.55 3.19
N ASN A 208 -7.55 -18.35 2.15
CA ASN A 208 -8.50 -17.22 2.10
C ASN A 208 -9.93 -17.59 2.54
N THR A 209 -10.23 -18.85 2.75
CA THR A 209 -11.58 -19.32 3.15
C THR A 209 -11.59 -19.96 4.54
N GLY A 210 -10.45 -20.02 5.24
CA GLY A 210 -10.32 -20.46 6.63
C GLY A 210 -10.72 -19.37 7.63
N GLY A 211 -11.21 -19.75 8.81
CA GLY A 211 -11.35 -18.86 9.96
C GLY A 211 -10.02 -18.69 10.71
N GLU A 212 -9.87 -17.61 11.49
CA GLU A 212 -8.63 -17.27 12.22
C GLU A 212 -8.20 -18.33 13.27
N GLU A 213 -9.13 -19.15 13.79
CA GLU A 213 -8.90 -20.14 14.86
C GLU A 213 -8.99 -21.61 14.38
N ARG A 214 -8.91 -21.85 13.05
CA ARG A 214 -9.03 -23.25 12.56
C ARG A 214 -7.76 -24.05 12.81
N ASP A 215 -7.97 -25.32 13.19
CA ASP A 215 -6.93 -26.33 13.34
C ASP A 215 -6.33 -26.68 11.95
N HIS A 216 -5.02 -26.60 11.82
CA HIS A 216 -4.25 -26.98 10.63
C HIS A 216 -4.55 -28.39 10.11
N PHE A 217 -5.06 -29.27 10.97
CA PHE A 217 -5.46 -30.61 10.58
C PHE A 217 -6.59 -30.59 9.54
N TRP A 218 -7.65 -29.79 9.80
CA TRP A 218 -8.78 -29.68 8.88
C TRP A 218 -8.37 -29.04 7.55
N ASP A 219 -7.59 -27.99 7.61
CA ASP A 219 -7.07 -27.32 6.41
C ASP A 219 -6.25 -28.29 5.53
N SER A 220 -5.42 -29.12 6.13
CA SER A 220 -4.61 -30.11 5.43
C SER A 220 -5.47 -31.23 4.82
N ALA A 221 -6.50 -31.67 5.51
CA ALA A 221 -7.40 -32.70 5.02
C ALA A 221 -8.29 -32.20 3.88
N GLU A 222 -8.86 -31.00 4.01
CA GLU A 222 -9.63 -30.32 2.97
C GLU A 222 -8.78 -30.01 1.74
N MET A 223 -7.50 -29.62 1.93
CA MET A 223 -6.52 -29.43 0.87
C MET A 223 -6.34 -30.67 0.00
N ASN A 224 -6.20 -31.85 0.61
CA ASN A 224 -6.00 -33.10 -0.14
C ASN A 224 -7.25 -33.46 -0.96
N LEU A 225 -8.44 -33.30 -0.39
CA LEU A 225 -9.68 -33.55 -1.13
C LEU A 225 -9.85 -32.54 -2.27
N LEU A 226 -9.67 -31.24 -2.00
CA LEU A 226 -9.76 -30.21 -3.02
C LEU A 226 -8.78 -30.45 -4.16
N LYS A 227 -7.52 -30.78 -3.85
CA LYS A 227 -6.49 -31.09 -4.85
C LYS A 227 -6.88 -32.28 -5.71
N ALA A 228 -7.44 -33.33 -5.11
CA ALA A 228 -7.93 -34.48 -5.86
C ALA A 228 -9.05 -34.12 -6.83
N LEU A 229 -10.06 -33.35 -6.37
CA LEU A 229 -11.18 -32.91 -7.20
C LEU A 229 -10.73 -31.97 -8.32
N VAL A 230 -9.87 -31.00 -8.03
CA VAL A 230 -9.30 -30.06 -8.99
C VAL A 230 -8.53 -30.80 -10.09
N LEU A 231 -7.65 -31.73 -9.73
CA LEU A 231 -6.90 -32.52 -10.68
C LEU A 231 -7.81 -33.43 -11.51
N TYR A 232 -8.83 -34.04 -10.88
CA TYR A 232 -9.78 -34.88 -11.58
C TYR A 232 -10.57 -34.08 -12.63
N VAL A 233 -11.16 -32.95 -12.26
CA VAL A 233 -11.94 -32.13 -13.19
C VAL A 233 -11.04 -31.56 -14.30
N SER A 234 -9.84 -31.10 -13.98
CA SER A 234 -8.93 -30.51 -14.96
C SER A 234 -8.33 -31.52 -15.96
N THR A 235 -8.33 -32.82 -15.65
CA THR A 235 -7.75 -33.84 -16.51
C THR A 235 -8.77 -34.76 -17.16
N SER A 236 -9.88 -35.08 -16.48
CA SER A 236 -10.83 -36.10 -16.90
C SER A 236 -12.12 -35.55 -17.52
N TYR A 237 -12.45 -34.29 -17.26
CA TYR A 237 -13.65 -33.67 -17.82
C TYR A 237 -13.39 -33.13 -19.23
N PRO A 238 -14.45 -33.03 -20.08
CA PRO A 238 -14.35 -32.32 -21.36
C PRO A 238 -13.97 -30.85 -21.11
N LYS A 239 -13.15 -30.25 -21.99
CA LYS A 239 -12.63 -28.87 -21.81
C LYS A 239 -13.66 -27.82 -21.44
N LYS A 240 -14.89 -27.90 -22.00
CA LYS A 240 -16.01 -26.99 -21.67
C LYS A 240 -16.50 -27.11 -20.23
N LYS A 241 -16.19 -28.20 -19.55
CA LYS A 241 -16.57 -28.49 -18.16
C LYS A 241 -15.39 -28.43 -17.19
N GLN A 242 -14.19 -28.08 -17.65
CA GLN A 242 -13.03 -27.89 -16.81
C GLN A 242 -13.07 -26.52 -16.15
N ASN A 243 -13.94 -26.34 -15.14
CA ASN A 243 -14.08 -25.11 -14.36
C ASN A 243 -14.36 -25.40 -12.88
N ILE A 244 -14.18 -24.42 -12.04
CA ILE A 244 -14.32 -24.58 -10.58
C ILE A 244 -15.77 -24.84 -10.15
N GLY A 245 -16.77 -24.39 -10.93
CA GLY A 245 -18.18 -24.70 -10.69
C GLY A 245 -18.47 -26.19 -10.79
N GLU A 246 -17.81 -26.93 -11.71
CA GLU A 246 -17.92 -28.38 -11.82
C GLU A 246 -17.23 -29.10 -10.64
N VAL A 247 -16.13 -28.54 -10.11
CA VAL A 247 -15.50 -29.03 -8.86
C VAL A 247 -16.48 -28.93 -7.70
N TYR A 248 -17.16 -27.78 -7.58
CA TYR A 248 -18.21 -27.61 -6.57
C TYR A 248 -19.38 -28.57 -6.77
N GLN A 249 -19.87 -28.71 -8.00
CA GLN A 249 -20.97 -29.65 -8.28
C GLN A 249 -20.61 -31.11 -7.96
N LEU A 250 -19.38 -31.51 -8.24
CA LEU A 250 -18.91 -32.85 -7.94
C LEU A 250 -18.97 -33.15 -6.44
N ILE A 251 -18.57 -32.19 -5.57
CA ILE A 251 -18.64 -32.39 -4.12
C ILE A 251 -20.07 -32.25 -3.58
N ALA A 252 -20.87 -31.37 -4.15
CA ALA A 252 -22.22 -31.09 -3.68
C ALA A 252 -23.24 -32.20 -4.09
N ALA A 253 -23.02 -32.85 -5.22
CA ALA A 253 -23.94 -33.86 -5.79
C ALA A 253 -23.52 -35.29 -5.47
N SER A 254 -22.28 -35.55 -5.04
CA SER A 254 -21.78 -36.92 -4.82
C SER A 254 -21.74 -37.27 -3.34
N SER A 255 -22.21 -38.47 -3.02
CA SER A 255 -21.97 -39.10 -1.73
C SER A 255 -20.51 -39.56 -1.61
N GLU A 256 -20.03 -39.81 -0.39
CA GLU A 256 -18.69 -40.36 -0.16
C GLU A 256 -18.48 -41.68 -0.93
N GLN A 257 -19.51 -42.50 -1.00
CA GLN A 257 -19.46 -43.80 -1.72
C GLN A 257 -19.26 -43.59 -3.21
N GLU A 258 -19.95 -42.64 -3.81
CA GLU A 258 -19.80 -42.30 -5.22
C GLU A 258 -18.42 -41.72 -5.52
N LEU A 259 -17.88 -40.84 -4.63
CA LEU A 259 -16.51 -40.37 -4.75
C LEU A 259 -15.51 -41.52 -4.64
N ASN A 260 -15.71 -42.44 -3.69
CA ASN A 260 -14.86 -43.63 -3.55
C ASN A 260 -14.88 -44.52 -4.79
N ALA A 261 -16.05 -44.69 -5.43
CA ALA A 261 -16.17 -45.44 -6.68
C ALA A 261 -15.45 -44.71 -7.82
N LEU A 262 -15.68 -43.42 -7.96
CA LEU A 262 -15.10 -42.55 -8.99
C LEU A 262 -13.57 -42.59 -8.97
N PHE A 263 -12.98 -42.32 -7.81
CA PHE A 263 -11.52 -42.31 -7.66
C PHE A 263 -10.94 -43.73 -7.59
N GLY A 264 -11.78 -44.75 -7.25
CA GLY A 264 -11.38 -46.15 -7.21
C GLY A 264 -10.93 -46.69 -8.56
N VAL A 265 -11.65 -46.35 -9.63
CA VAL A 265 -11.39 -46.82 -11.01
C VAL A 265 -10.22 -46.11 -11.70
N LEU A 266 -9.71 -45.00 -11.12
CA LEU A 266 -8.59 -44.29 -11.71
C LEU A 266 -7.29 -45.13 -11.63
N PRO A 267 -6.46 -45.09 -12.67
CA PRO A 267 -5.15 -45.74 -12.64
C PRO A 267 -4.25 -45.09 -11.57
N VAL A 268 -3.31 -45.86 -11.04
CA VAL A 268 -2.37 -45.38 -10.00
C VAL A 268 -1.56 -44.15 -10.46
N THR A 269 -1.30 -44.06 -11.76
CA THR A 269 -0.57 -42.97 -12.38
C THR A 269 -1.39 -41.68 -12.54
N HIS A 270 -2.69 -41.70 -12.28
CA HIS A 270 -3.54 -40.54 -12.42
C HIS A 270 -3.23 -39.53 -11.30
N PRO A 271 -2.97 -38.20 -11.61
CA PRO A 271 -2.51 -37.23 -10.64
C PRO A 271 -3.48 -37.00 -9.47
N ALA A 272 -4.78 -37.23 -9.68
CA ALA A 272 -5.79 -37.08 -8.64
C ALA A 272 -5.80 -38.26 -7.64
N LYS A 273 -5.18 -39.40 -7.97
CA LYS A 273 -5.25 -40.65 -7.17
C LYS A 273 -4.53 -40.51 -5.83
N ALA A 274 -3.32 -39.96 -5.82
CA ALA A 274 -2.50 -39.83 -4.62
C ALA A 274 -3.16 -38.94 -3.56
N PRO A 275 -3.57 -37.68 -3.85
CA PRO A 275 -4.22 -36.84 -2.85
C PRO A 275 -5.54 -37.39 -2.36
N TYR A 276 -6.34 -38.07 -3.23
CA TYR A 276 -7.55 -38.76 -2.80
C TYR A 276 -7.26 -39.94 -1.86
N SER A 277 -6.20 -40.68 -2.11
CA SER A 277 -5.80 -41.81 -1.26
C SER A 277 -5.43 -41.38 0.15
N ILE A 278 -4.79 -40.18 0.31
CA ILE A 278 -4.49 -39.60 1.61
C ILE A 278 -5.80 -39.21 2.33
N PHE A 279 -6.73 -38.53 1.66
CA PHE A 279 -8.04 -38.22 2.21
C PHE A 279 -8.79 -39.49 2.68
N LYS A 280 -8.76 -40.56 1.89
CA LYS A 280 -9.43 -41.82 2.18
C LYS A 280 -8.90 -42.53 3.43
N GLN A 281 -7.66 -42.29 3.87
CA GLN A 281 -7.09 -42.88 5.08
C GLN A 281 -7.70 -42.34 6.37
N ALA A 282 -8.37 -41.18 6.32
CA ALA A 282 -9.06 -40.62 7.48
C ALA A 282 -10.26 -41.50 7.89
N SER A 283 -10.66 -41.44 9.16
CA SER A 283 -11.86 -42.12 9.63
C SER A 283 -13.13 -41.58 8.96
N GLU A 284 -14.20 -42.36 8.92
CA GLU A 284 -15.46 -41.98 8.27
C GLU A 284 -16.01 -40.64 8.77
N GLY A 285 -16.01 -40.42 10.09
CA GLY A 285 -16.48 -39.17 10.67
C GLY A 285 -15.63 -37.95 10.25
N VAL A 286 -14.31 -38.14 10.14
CA VAL A 286 -13.41 -37.09 9.64
C VAL A 286 -13.66 -36.81 8.16
N ARG A 287 -13.80 -37.82 7.33
CA ARG A 287 -14.08 -37.66 5.90
C ARG A 287 -15.38 -36.90 5.65
N GLY A 288 -16.45 -37.26 6.39
CA GLY A 288 -17.72 -36.52 6.33
C GLY A 288 -17.55 -35.06 6.70
N GLY A 289 -16.81 -34.77 7.78
CA GLY A 289 -16.49 -33.39 8.18
C GLY A 289 -15.71 -32.62 7.11
N VAL A 290 -14.72 -33.24 6.48
CA VAL A 290 -13.92 -32.65 5.37
C VAL A 290 -14.78 -32.33 4.15
N ILE A 291 -15.69 -33.23 3.76
CA ILE A 291 -16.60 -33.01 2.63
C ILE A 291 -17.51 -31.79 2.90
N ILE A 292 -18.13 -31.72 4.09
CA ILE A 292 -19.01 -30.62 4.49
C ILE A 292 -18.21 -29.31 4.58
N GLY A 293 -17.03 -29.35 5.20
CA GLY A 293 -16.16 -28.17 5.33
C GLY A 293 -15.75 -27.61 3.98
N LEU A 294 -15.31 -28.47 3.06
CA LEU A 294 -14.93 -28.03 1.71
C LEU A 294 -16.14 -27.54 0.90
N GLY A 295 -17.29 -28.21 1.02
CA GLY A 295 -18.54 -27.74 0.42
C GLY A 295 -18.94 -26.34 0.89
N SER A 296 -18.76 -26.05 2.19
CA SER A 296 -18.98 -24.72 2.76
C SER A 296 -18.00 -23.68 2.20
N ARG A 297 -16.72 -24.00 2.06
CA ARG A 297 -15.73 -23.08 1.46
C ARG A 297 -16.05 -22.71 0.01
N LEU A 298 -16.59 -23.66 -0.74
CA LEU A 298 -16.91 -23.49 -2.16
C LEU A 298 -18.36 -23.07 -2.40
N GLN A 299 -19.15 -22.79 -1.35
CA GLN A 299 -20.59 -22.47 -1.49
C GLN A 299 -20.89 -21.26 -2.37
N VAL A 300 -19.94 -20.35 -2.55
CA VAL A 300 -20.09 -19.17 -3.43
C VAL A 300 -20.40 -19.59 -4.87
N PHE A 301 -19.99 -20.80 -5.31
CA PHE A 301 -20.30 -21.37 -6.62
C PHE A 301 -21.73 -21.92 -6.74
N GLN A 302 -22.56 -21.80 -5.70
CA GLN A 302 -24.02 -21.93 -5.83
C GLN A 302 -24.59 -20.78 -6.67
N ASN A 303 -23.98 -19.59 -6.61
CA ASN A 303 -24.39 -18.45 -7.39
C ASN A 303 -24.11 -18.68 -8.89
N ARG A 304 -25.17 -18.53 -9.72
CA ARG A 304 -25.10 -18.73 -11.18
C ARG A 304 -24.13 -17.74 -11.85
N ASP A 305 -24.13 -16.48 -11.42
CA ASP A 305 -23.29 -15.45 -12.03
C ASP A 305 -21.82 -15.70 -11.74
N ILE A 306 -21.48 -16.13 -10.52
CA ILE A 306 -20.10 -16.52 -10.17
C ILE A 306 -19.63 -17.72 -11.00
N ARG A 307 -20.50 -18.73 -11.20
CA ARG A 307 -20.17 -19.85 -12.12
C ARG A 307 -19.94 -19.36 -13.55
N ASN A 308 -20.75 -18.44 -14.04
CA ASN A 308 -20.60 -17.90 -15.39
C ASN A 308 -19.25 -17.22 -15.58
N ILE A 309 -18.86 -16.32 -14.67
CA ILE A 309 -17.58 -15.60 -14.80
C ILE A 309 -16.34 -16.47 -14.59
N THR A 310 -16.50 -17.68 -14.04
CA THR A 310 -15.41 -18.64 -13.86
C THR A 310 -15.47 -19.82 -14.84
N SER A 311 -16.40 -19.82 -15.79
CA SER A 311 -16.58 -20.92 -16.76
C SER A 311 -15.97 -20.65 -18.13
N TYR A 312 -15.89 -19.38 -18.53
CA TYR A 312 -15.29 -18.95 -19.79
C TYR A 312 -13.92 -18.34 -19.56
N ASN A 313 -13.13 -18.13 -20.60
CA ASN A 313 -11.79 -17.57 -20.47
C ASN A 313 -11.60 -16.41 -21.46
N GLU A 314 -11.97 -15.20 -21.02
CA GLU A 314 -11.83 -13.94 -21.78
C GLU A 314 -10.61 -13.14 -21.32
N ILE A 315 -10.09 -13.45 -20.13
CA ILE A 315 -8.92 -12.80 -19.55
C ILE A 315 -7.71 -13.75 -19.68
N ASP A 316 -6.76 -13.37 -20.52
CA ASP A 316 -5.44 -14.03 -20.64
C ASP A 316 -4.45 -13.34 -19.69
N LEU A 317 -3.95 -14.05 -18.68
CA LEU A 317 -3.05 -13.51 -17.67
C LEU A 317 -1.62 -13.22 -18.18
N GLU A 318 -1.24 -13.75 -19.32
CA GLU A 318 0.07 -13.48 -19.95
C GLU A 318 0.03 -12.26 -20.88
N LEU A 319 -1.15 -11.88 -21.37
CA LEU A 319 -1.30 -10.79 -22.34
C LEU A 319 -0.73 -9.45 -21.87
N PRO A 320 -0.83 -9.06 -20.56
CA PRO A 320 -0.21 -7.83 -20.08
C PRO A 320 1.31 -7.75 -20.28
N GLY A 321 2.01 -8.87 -20.29
CA GLY A 321 3.44 -8.93 -20.61
C GLY A 321 3.76 -8.82 -22.10
N LYS A 322 2.78 -9.02 -22.98
CA LYS A 322 2.93 -9.07 -24.44
C LYS A 322 2.56 -7.73 -25.11
N GLN A 323 1.52 -7.08 -24.62
CA GLN A 323 1.00 -5.81 -25.16
C GLN A 323 0.36 -4.97 -24.05
N PRO A 324 0.20 -3.65 -24.25
CA PRO A 324 -0.43 -2.79 -23.24
C PRO A 324 -1.83 -3.23 -22.89
N CYS A 325 -2.03 -3.63 -21.62
CA CYS A 325 -3.29 -4.07 -21.06
C CYS A 325 -3.60 -3.33 -19.77
N ALA A 326 -4.89 -3.20 -19.44
CA ALA A 326 -5.35 -2.72 -18.15
C ALA A 326 -6.41 -3.68 -17.60
N TYR A 327 -6.05 -4.45 -16.60
CA TYR A 327 -6.93 -5.41 -15.95
C TYR A 327 -7.38 -4.84 -14.60
N TYR A 328 -8.69 -4.76 -14.41
CA TYR A 328 -9.29 -4.31 -13.16
C TYR A 328 -9.92 -5.50 -12.45
N CYS A 329 -9.45 -5.78 -11.25
CA CYS A 329 -10.09 -6.71 -10.33
C CYS A 329 -10.89 -5.90 -9.32
N ILE A 330 -12.23 -5.86 -9.51
CA ILE A 330 -13.14 -5.10 -8.66
C ILE A 330 -13.64 -6.03 -7.56
N THR A 331 -13.33 -5.68 -6.30
CA THR A 331 -13.74 -6.42 -5.10
C THR A 331 -14.69 -5.58 -4.25
N SER A 332 -15.31 -6.16 -3.23
CA SER A 332 -16.09 -5.41 -2.25
C SER A 332 -15.19 -4.89 -1.12
N ASP A 333 -15.43 -3.66 -0.67
CA ASP A 333 -14.83 -3.11 0.55
C ASP A 333 -15.65 -3.43 1.81
N GLN A 334 -16.84 -4.02 1.66
CA GLN A 334 -17.77 -4.32 2.75
C GLN A 334 -17.88 -5.82 3.06
N ASP A 335 -17.50 -6.67 2.11
CA ASP A 335 -17.77 -8.11 2.15
C ASP A 335 -16.57 -8.89 1.62
N SER A 336 -16.04 -9.79 2.43
CA SER A 336 -14.88 -10.63 2.13
C SER A 336 -15.23 -11.95 1.41
N THR A 337 -16.50 -12.19 1.09
CA THR A 337 -16.96 -13.47 0.50
C THR A 337 -16.18 -13.89 -0.75
N PHE A 338 -15.75 -12.91 -1.54
CA PHE A 338 -15.03 -13.15 -2.80
C PHE A 338 -13.53 -12.84 -2.74
N ASP A 339 -12.98 -12.56 -1.55
CA ASP A 339 -11.56 -12.26 -1.37
C ASP A 339 -10.65 -13.36 -1.93
N PHE A 340 -11.07 -14.61 -1.81
CA PHE A 340 -10.29 -15.74 -2.34
C PHE A 340 -10.18 -15.72 -3.87
N LEU A 341 -11.20 -15.26 -4.61
CA LEU A 341 -11.16 -15.15 -6.07
C LEU A 341 -10.24 -14.02 -6.52
N SER A 342 -10.25 -12.87 -5.85
CA SER A 342 -9.32 -11.77 -6.13
C SER A 342 -7.88 -12.15 -5.78
N SER A 343 -7.66 -12.80 -4.64
CA SER A 343 -6.36 -13.33 -4.25
C SER A 343 -5.84 -14.38 -5.26
N LEU A 344 -6.73 -15.26 -5.73
CA LEU A 344 -6.41 -16.26 -6.74
C LEU A 344 -6.01 -15.58 -8.05
N PHE A 345 -6.80 -14.61 -8.52
CA PHE A 345 -6.51 -13.85 -9.72
C PHE A 345 -5.14 -13.17 -9.65
N LEU A 346 -4.88 -12.40 -8.60
CA LEU A 346 -3.59 -11.72 -8.41
C LEU A 346 -2.42 -12.70 -8.27
N SER A 347 -2.62 -13.80 -7.55
CA SER A 347 -1.58 -14.83 -7.39
C SER A 347 -1.18 -15.44 -8.72
N PHE A 348 -2.17 -15.75 -9.57
CA PHE A 348 -1.90 -16.33 -10.89
C PHE A 348 -1.37 -15.31 -11.89
N VAL A 349 -1.73 -14.03 -11.78
CA VAL A 349 -1.06 -12.95 -12.54
C VAL A 349 0.44 -12.98 -12.31
N PHE A 350 0.90 -13.00 -11.06
CA PHE A 350 2.33 -13.08 -10.76
C PHE A 350 2.96 -14.38 -11.29
N ILE A 351 2.32 -15.52 -11.08
CA ILE A 351 2.85 -16.82 -11.51
C ILE A 351 2.98 -16.88 -13.03
N ARG A 352 1.93 -16.46 -13.75
CA ARG A 352 1.90 -16.53 -15.23
C ARG A 352 2.87 -15.55 -15.87
N LEU A 353 2.92 -14.31 -15.40
CA LEU A 353 3.83 -13.31 -15.95
C LEU A 353 5.31 -13.67 -15.69
N VAL A 354 5.63 -14.15 -14.49
CA VAL A 354 7.01 -14.60 -14.18
C VAL A 354 7.40 -15.80 -15.05
N ARG A 355 6.53 -16.81 -15.16
CA ARG A 355 6.79 -17.97 -16.04
C ARG A 355 6.93 -17.58 -17.49
N TYR A 356 6.03 -16.72 -17.99
CA TYR A 356 6.11 -16.23 -19.37
C TYR A 356 7.43 -15.50 -19.64
N ALA A 357 7.88 -14.67 -18.69
CA ALA A 357 9.16 -13.99 -18.78
C ALA A 357 10.33 -15.01 -18.82
N ASP A 358 10.34 -15.97 -17.89
CA ASP A 358 11.44 -16.93 -17.76
C ASP A 358 11.49 -17.95 -18.91
N GLU A 359 10.34 -18.37 -19.45
CA GLU A 359 10.26 -19.43 -20.47
C GLU A 359 10.28 -18.90 -21.92
N HIS A 360 9.76 -17.67 -22.16
CA HIS A 360 9.49 -17.18 -23.51
C HIS A 360 10.15 -15.86 -23.88
N CYS A 361 10.70 -15.11 -22.89
CA CYS A 361 11.25 -13.79 -23.16
C CYS A 361 12.79 -13.79 -23.15
N PRO A 362 13.43 -13.11 -24.12
CA PRO A 362 14.88 -12.95 -24.10
C PRO A 362 15.36 -12.22 -22.84
N GLY A 363 16.34 -12.81 -22.16
CA GLY A 363 16.86 -12.24 -20.90
C GLY A 363 15.94 -12.37 -19.68
N GLY A 364 14.80 -13.06 -19.82
CA GLY A 364 13.83 -13.23 -18.73
C GLY A 364 13.02 -11.97 -18.40
N GLU A 365 13.00 -10.97 -19.30
CA GLU A 365 12.27 -9.70 -19.09
C GLU A 365 11.04 -9.62 -19.98
N LEU A 366 9.90 -9.21 -19.40
CA LEU A 366 8.67 -8.97 -20.17
C LEU A 366 8.89 -7.86 -21.21
N PRO A 367 8.42 -8.04 -22.45
CA PRO A 367 8.49 -7.02 -23.50
C PRO A 367 7.75 -5.73 -23.12
N VAL A 368 6.63 -5.85 -22.42
CA VAL A 368 5.87 -4.73 -21.88
C VAL A 368 5.99 -4.74 -20.35
N PRO A 369 6.47 -3.66 -19.72
CA PRO A 369 6.50 -3.57 -18.27
C PRO A 369 5.10 -3.69 -17.69
N VAL A 370 4.94 -4.44 -16.59
CA VAL A 370 3.65 -4.60 -15.92
C VAL A 370 3.71 -4.02 -14.52
N HIS A 371 2.75 -3.16 -14.18
CA HIS A 371 2.61 -2.60 -12.85
C HIS A 371 1.33 -3.10 -12.17
N VAL A 372 1.49 -3.75 -11.02
CA VAL A 372 0.36 -4.19 -10.18
C VAL A 372 0.05 -3.09 -9.16
N LEU A 373 -1.16 -2.53 -9.23
CA LEU A 373 -1.62 -1.49 -8.32
C LEU A 373 -2.69 -2.06 -7.38
N GLY A 374 -2.31 -2.34 -6.14
CA GLY A 374 -3.25 -2.73 -5.08
C GLY A 374 -3.74 -1.48 -4.35
N GLU A 375 -4.87 -0.87 -4.76
CA GLU A 375 -5.38 0.38 -4.18
C GLU A 375 -5.73 0.24 -2.69
N GLU A 376 -6.21 -0.92 -2.31
CA GLU A 376 -6.42 -1.33 -0.91
C GLU A 376 -5.97 -2.78 -0.78
N LEU A 377 -4.67 -2.99 -0.58
CA LEU A 377 -4.07 -4.33 -0.57
C LEU A 377 -4.76 -5.27 0.44
N CYS A 378 -5.21 -4.72 1.57
CA CYS A 378 -5.87 -5.50 2.61
C CYS A 378 -7.28 -5.98 2.21
N ALA A 379 -7.91 -5.37 1.20
CA ALA A 379 -9.21 -5.77 0.67
C ALA A 379 -9.13 -6.75 -0.52
N CYS A 380 -7.91 -7.11 -0.98
CA CYS A 380 -7.73 -8.01 -2.12
C CYS A 380 -7.58 -9.50 -1.71
N GLY A 381 -7.92 -9.86 -0.48
CA GLY A 381 -7.58 -11.18 0.08
C GLY A 381 -6.08 -11.33 0.39
N VAL A 382 -5.70 -12.47 0.95
CA VAL A 382 -4.29 -12.79 1.24
C VAL A 382 -3.65 -13.35 -0.02
N ILE A 383 -2.66 -12.67 -0.58
CA ILE A 383 -1.83 -13.22 -1.65
C ILE A 383 -0.72 -14.06 -1.01
N PRO A 384 -0.77 -15.40 -1.08
CA PRO A 384 0.23 -16.24 -0.44
C PRO A 384 1.64 -15.92 -0.94
N ASP A 385 2.61 -15.91 -0.01
CA ASP A 385 4.02 -15.63 -0.27
C ASP A 385 4.26 -14.30 -1.03
N LEU A 386 3.45 -13.27 -0.75
CA LEU A 386 3.56 -11.97 -1.42
C LEU A 386 4.96 -11.37 -1.29
N SER A 387 5.57 -11.41 -0.10
CA SER A 387 6.92 -10.90 0.14
C SER A 387 7.95 -11.54 -0.80
N ARG A 388 7.87 -12.88 -0.97
CA ARG A 388 8.72 -13.62 -1.89
C ARG A 388 8.44 -13.26 -3.35
N LYS A 389 7.15 -13.14 -3.74
CA LYS A 389 6.76 -12.75 -5.10
C LYS A 389 7.35 -11.39 -5.45
N ILE A 390 7.14 -10.36 -4.64
CA ILE A 390 7.61 -9.00 -4.93
C ILE A 390 9.14 -8.84 -4.86
N SER A 391 9.86 -9.73 -4.17
CA SER A 391 11.33 -9.69 -4.12
C SER A 391 11.99 -10.09 -5.44
N VAL A 392 11.33 -10.92 -6.27
CA VAL A 392 11.90 -11.49 -7.50
C VAL A 392 11.39 -10.86 -8.79
N ILE A 393 10.31 -10.07 -8.73
CA ILE A 393 9.62 -9.57 -9.94
C ILE A 393 10.38 -8.48 -10.69
N ARG A 394 11.27 -7.74 -10.01
CA ARG A 394 12.04 -6.64 -10.63
C ARG A 394 12.78 -7.08 -11.90
N SER A 395 13.46 -8.21 -11.85
CA SER A 395 14.24 -8.74 -12.99
C SER A 395 13.37 -9.20 -14.16
N ARG A 396 12.05 -9.29 -13.99
CA ARG A 396 11.08 -9.66 -15.02
C ARG A 396 10.33 -8.44 -15.58
N ASN A 397 10.79 -7.22 -15.28
CA ASN A 397 10.12 -5.98 -15.68
C ASN A 397 8.70 -5.84 -15.12
N LEU A 398 8.51 -6.38 -13.91
CA LEU A 398 7.26 -6.37 -13.16
C LEU A 398 7.46 -5.61 -11.84
N SER A 399 6.48 -4.83 -11.42
CA SER A 399 6.53 -4.03 -10.18
C SER A 399 5.16 -3.95 -9.52
N MET A 400 5.14 -3.58 -8.22
CA MET A 400 3.90 -3.48 -7.46
C MET A 400 3.85 -2.23 -6.58
N SER A 401 2.70 -1.56 -6.53
CA SER A 401 2.36 -0.58 -5.51
C SER A 401 1.40 -1.18 -4.49
N CYS A 402 1.87 -1.30 -3.26
CA CYS A 402 1.08 -1.74 -2.11
C CYS A 402 0.49 -0.51 -1.42
N VAL A 403 -0.79 -0.22 -1.67
CA VAL A 403 -1.49 0.90 -1.01
C VAL A 403 -2.37 0.34 0.11
N PHE A 404 -2.32 0.93 1.28
CA PHE A 404 -3.09 0.51 2.45
C PHE A 404 -3.41 1.67 3.38
N GLN A 405 -4.42 1.51 4.24
CA GLN A 405 -4.91 2.60 5.09
C GLN A 405 -4.06 2.80 6.32
N ASN A 406 -3.69 1.71 6.98
CA ASN A 406 -2.91 1.71 8.22
C ASN A 406 -2.05 0.44 8.32
N LEU A 407 -1.09 0.50 9.22
CA LEU A 407 -0.16 -0.60 9.44
C LEU A 407 -0.82 -1.80 10.13
N ALA A 408 -1.78 -1.56 11.02
CA ALA A 408 -2.49 -2.63 11.72
C ALA A 408 -3.24 -3.56 10.75
N GLY A 409 -3.92 -2.99 9.74
CA GLY A 409 -4.59 -3.78 8.70
C GLY A 409 -3.60 -4.63 7.90
N LEU A 410 -2.41 -4.09 7.60
CA LEU A 410 -1.38 -4.85 6.91
C LEU A 410 -0.81 -5.97 7.81
N GLN A 411 -0.58 -5.71 9.11
CA GLN A 411 -0.11 -6.71 10.07
C GLN A 411 -1.11 -7.86 10.25
N ASN A 412 -2.39 -7.53 10.34
CA ASN A 412 -3.45 -8.54 10.47
C ASN A 412 -3.55 -9.41 9.21
N ARG A 413 -3.43 -8.82 8.03
CA ARG A 413 -3.52 -9.56 6.76
C ARG A 413 -2.28 -10.39 6.46
N TYR A 414 -1.09 -9.93 6.88
CA TYR A 414 0.21 -10.57 6.68
C TYR A 414 0.96 -10.71 8.02
N PRO A 415 0.55 -11.65 8.90
CA PRO A 415 1.11 -11.83 10.25
C PRO A 415 2.55 -12.37 10.22
N TYR A 416 3.13 -12.61 11.39
CA TYR A 416 4.45 -13.22 11.58
C TYR A 416 5.60 -12.50 10.85
N ASN A 417 5.61 -11.14 10.90
CA ASN A 417 6.60 -10.29 10.25
C ASN A 417 6.57 -10.28 8.70
N GLN A 418 5.66 -10.99 8.05
CA GLN A 418 5.51 -10.94 6.58
C GLN A 418 5.27 -9.52 6.08
N TRP A 419 4.51 -8.70 6.83
CA TRP A 419 4.30 -7.30 6.53
C TRP A 419 5.60 -6.49 6.48
N GLN A 420 6.57 -6.80 7.37
CA GLN A 420 7.89 -6.13 7.38
C GLN A 420 8.71 -6.51 6.14
N GLU A 421 8.64 -7.77 5.72
CA GLU A 421 9.28 -8.22 4.49
C GLU A 421 8.68 -7.55 3.26
N ILE A 422 7.35 -7.39 3.21
CA ILE A 422 6.67 -6.66 2.13
C ILE A 422 7.19 -5.22 2.07
N LEU A 423 7.20 -4.51 3.20
CA LEU A 423 7.71 -3.13 3.27
C LEU A 423 9.22 -3.04 2.98
N GLY A 424 10.00 -4.04 3.40
CA GLY A 424 11.43 -4.15 3.12
C GLY A 424 11.74 -4.31 1.62
N ASN A 425 10.81 -4.87 0.86
CA ASN A 425 10.89 -5.00 -0.60
C ASN A 425 10.40 -3.75 -1.36
N CYS A 426 10.04 -2.66 -0.67
CA CYS A 426 9.66 -1.38 -1.26
C CYS A 426 10.75 -0.35 -1.02
N ASP A 427 11.57 -0.06 -2.03
CA ASP A 427 12.67 0.91 -1.93
C ASP A 427 12.19 2.33 -1.68
N VAL A 428 10.98 2.65 -2.13
CA VAL A 428 10.32 3.94 -1.97
C VAL A 428 9.01 3.74 -1.21
N GLN A 429 8.83 4.53 -0.16
CA GLN A 429 7.61 4.54 0.65
C GLN A 429 7.03 5.94 0.69
N LEU A 430 5.76 6.07 0.35
CA LEU A 430 5.03 7.32 0.30
C LEU A 430 4.00 7.37 1.43
N PHE A 431 4.17 8.29 2.37
CA PHE A 431 3.24 8.50 3.47
C PHE A 431 2.35 9.71 3.18
N LEU A 432 1.04 9.46 3.11
CA LEU A 432 0.02 10.47 2.80
C LEU A 432 -0.81 10.90 4.03
N GLY A 433 -0.48 10.37 5.22
CA GLY A 433 -1.16 10.67 6.47
C GLY A 433 -1.79 9.43 7.10
N CYS A 434 -1.89 9.44 8.42
CA CYS A 434 -2.52 8.40 9.23
C CYS A 434 -3.39 9.01 10.33
N THR A 435 -4.23 8.18 10.95
CA THR A 435 -5.08 8.55 12.10
C THR A 435 -4.82 7.65 13.30
N ASP A 436 -3.99 6.62 13.15
CA ASP A 436 -3.67 5.63 14.18
C ASP A 436 -2.25 5.81 14.73
N ALA A 437 -2.09 5.53 16.01
CA ALA A 437 -0.82 5.67 16.73
C ALA A 437 0.27 4.74 16.19
N LEU A 438 -0.08 3.49 15.85
CA LEU A 438 0.88 2.49 15.38
C LEU A 438 1.57 2.92 14.09
N THR A 439 0.80 3.39 13.11
CA THR A 439 1.37 3.91 11.84
C THR A 439 2.18 5.17 12.08
N ALA A 440 1.68 6.07 12.96
CA ALA A 440 2.40 7.32 13.26
C ALA A 440 3.74 7.07 13.96
N GLU A 441 3.79 6.14 14.92
CA GLU A 441 5.03 5.75 15.60
C GLU A 441 6.01 5.11 14.63
N PHE A 442 5.56 4.17 13.81
CA PHE A 442 6.39 3.52 12.78
C PHE A 442 7.01 4.54 11.82
N ILE A 443 6.23 5.50 11.32
CA ILE A 443 6.74 6.57 10.44
C ILE A 443 7.71 7.47 11.20
N SER A 444 7.39 7.87 12.43
CA SER A 444 8.26 8.66 13.30
C SER A 444 9.63 7.99 13.48
N ASP A 445 9.66 6.69 13.74
CA ASP A 445 10.90 5.91 13.89
C ASP A 445 11.72 5.89 12.60
N ARG A 446 11.06 5.75 11.47
CA ARG A 446 11.72 5.74 10.16
C ARG A 446 12.25 7.11 9.72
N THR A 447 11.76 8.20 10.28
CA THR A 447 12.33 9.53 10.03
C THR A 447 13.70 9.71 10.71
N GLY A 448 14.01 8.87 11.71
CA GLY A 448 15.28 8.85 12.40
C GLY A 448 15.40 9.89 13.51
N GLU A 449 16.58 9.95 14.12
CA GLU A 449 16.88 10.83 15.25
C GLU A 449 17.83 11.95 14.84
N ALA A 450 17.55 13.14 15.35
CA ALA A 450 18.34 14.34 15.13
C ALA A 450 18.90 14.87 16.46
N SER A 451 20.05 15.49 16.39
CA SER A 451 20.62 16.25 17.48
C SER A 451 20.10 17.69 17.43
N ILE A 452 19.54 18.17 18.53
CA ILE A 452 19.05 19.56 18.65
C ILE A 452 19.84 20.33 19.68
N SER A 453 20.00 21.65 19.46
CA SER A 453 20.57 22.56 20.44
C SER A 453 19.52 22.91 21.49
N VAL A 454 19.83 22.68 22.75
CA VAL A 454 18.95 23.02 23.87
C VAL A 454 19.66 24.09 24.73
N THR A 455 19.01 25.23 24.87
CA THR A 455 19.54 26.32 25.71
C THR A 455 18.64 26.49 26.93
N SER A 456 19.20 26.32 28.10
CA SER A 456 18.53 26.60 29.37
C SER A 456 19.00 27.92 29.96
N LYS A 457 18.07 28.80 30.24
CA LYS A 457 18.34 30.13 30.86
C LYS A 457 17.79 30.13 32.29
N ALA A 458 18.68 30.15 33.26
CA ALA A 458 18.31 30.29 34.67
C ALA A 458 18.53 31.77 35.11
N LYS A 459 17.48 32.38 35.67
CA LYS A 459 17.55 33.71 36.30
C LYS A 459 17.37 33.53 37.80
N GLN A 460 18.41 33.90 38.57
CA GLN A 460 18.32 33.89 40.01
C GLN A 460 17.71 35.20 40.50
N LEU A 461 16.53 35.18 41.04
CA LEU A 461 15.85 36.33 41.65
C LEU A 461 16.13 36.30 43.16
N GLY A 462 17.10 37.06 43.60
CA GLY A 462 17.37 37.26 45.03
C GLY A 462 16.38 38.23 45.64
N THR A 463 15.44 37.75 46.50
CA THR A 463 14.38 38.59 47.10
C THR A 463 14.87 39.44 48.28
N TRP A 464 16.10 39.25 48.78
CA TRP A 464 16.54 39.88 50.05
C TRP A 464 17.97 40.45 50.08
N ARG A 465 18.61 40.69 48.93
CA ARG A 465 19.93 41.34 48.88
C ARG A 465 19.84 42.73 48.20
N VAL A 466 19.89 43.76 48.99
CA VAL A 466 19.82 45.17 48.57
C VAL A 466 21.10 45.62 47.81
N SER A 467 22.16 44.80 47.77
CA SER A 467 23.47 45.19 47.24
C SER A 467 23.82 44.70 45.83
N ASN A 468 23.04 43.80 45.21
CA ASN A 468 23.30 43.36 43.84
C ASN A 468 22.13 43.57 42.92
N TYR A 469 22.13 44.71 42.25
CA TYR A 469 21.10 45.13 41.28
C TYR A 469 21.21 44.42 39.90
N THR A 470 22.22 43.59 39.70
CA THR A 470 22.40 42.79 38.46
C THR A 470 21.90 41.39 38.67
N PRO A 471 20.79 40.98 38.03
CA PRO A 471 20.35 39.59 38.05
C PRO A 471 21.42 38.69 37.41
N GLU A 472 21.84 37.63 38.13
CA GLU A 472 22.73 36.64 37.56
C GLU A 472 21.97 35.81 36.53
N TYR A 473 22.36 35.91 35.26
CA TYR A 473 21.88 35.07 34.19
C TYR A 473 22.87 33.95 33.96
N ARG A 474 22.40 32.71 34.12
CA ARG A 474 23.17 31.55 33.73
C ARG A 474 22.55 30.94 32.47
N GLU A 475 23.31 30.93 31.39
CA GLU A 475 22.93 30.29 30.15
C GLU A 475 23.78 29.03 30.01
N THR A 476 23.08 27.88 29.90
CA THR A 476 23.73 26.56 29.66
C THR A 476 23.21 26.04 28.33
N SER A 477 24.11 25.91 27.36
CA SER A 477 23.81 25.28 26.08
C SER A 477 24.27 23.81 26.10
N GLY A 478 23.45 22.95 25.53
CA GLY A 478 23.70 21.52 25.43
C GLY A 478 23.11 20.96 24.14
N VAL A 479 23.39 19.69 23.88
CA VAL A 479 22.79 18.96 22.76
C VAL A 479 21.77 17.98 23.32
N GLY A 480 20.58 17.97 22.76
CA GLY A 480 19.48 17.06 23.08
C GLY A 480 19.22 16.07 21.94
N ARG A 481 18.57 14.98 22.28
CA ARG A 481 18.08 13.95 21.34
C ARG A 481 16.62 14.25 21.01
N ARG A 482 16.26 14.19 19.72
CA ARG A 482 14.86 14.30 19.27
C ARG A 482 14.64 13.50 18.01
N LYS A 483 13.50 12.82 17.87
CA LYS A 483 13.07 12.27 16.57
C LYS A 483 12.89 13.43 15.59
N LEU A 484 13.29 13.24 14.33
CA LEU A 484 13.15 14.27 13.28
C LEU A 484 11.69 14.71 13.15
N MET A 485 10.76 13.75 13.14
CA MET A 485 9.34 13.97 13.33
C MET A 485 8.85 13.12 14.50
N THR A 486 8.23 13.76 15.49
CA THR A 486 7.60 13.04 16.60
C THR A 486 6.27 12.44 16.15
N MET A 487 5.75 11.43 16.88
CA MET A 487 4.49 10.77 16.58
C MET A 487 3.32 11.76 16.45
N ASP A 488 3.26 12.77 17.33
CA ASP A 488 2.22 13.80 17.31
C ASP A 488 2.35 14.75 16.11
N GLU A 489 3.58 15.02 15.64
CA GLU A 489 3.82 15.79 14.41
C GLU A 489 3.39 15.01 13.17
N VAL A 490 3.61 13.69 13.16
CA VAL A 490 3.15 12.81 12.08
C VAL A 490 1.61 12.76 12.04
N LEU A 491 0.95 12.64 13.20
CA LEU A 491 -0.53 12.64 13.29
C LEU A 491 -1.15 13.98 12.89
N ARG A 492 -0.45 15.09 13.16
CA ARG A 492 -0.91 16.47 12.84
C ARG A 492 -0.40 16.98 11.50
N MET A 493 0.21 16.11 10.68
CA MET A 493 0.69 16.53 9.37
C MET A 493 -0.47 17.06 8.52
N ASP A 494 -0.23 18.17 7.82
CA ASP A 494 -1.22 18.79 6.94
C ASP A 494 -1.71 17.79 5.88
N ILE A 495 -3.03 17.83 5.61
CA ILE A 495 -3.70 16.94 4.65
C ILE A 495 -3.14 17.07 3.23
N ASP A 496 -2.53 18.19 2.89
CA ASP A 496 -1.93 18.43 1.58
C ASP A 496 -0.44 18.06 1.51
N LYS A 497 0.18 17.70 2.65
CA LYS A 497 1.57 17.26 2.72
C LYS A 497 1.71 15.75 2.64
N ALA A 498 2.88 15.32 2.15
CA ALA A 498 3.30 13.92 2.11
C ALA A 498 4.76 13.78 2.51
N LEU A 499 5.14 12.59 3.00
CA LEU A 499 6.53 12.24 3.25
C LEU A 499 6.96 11.15 2.28
N ILE A 500 8.13 11.33 1.68
CA ILE A 500 8.78 10.35 0.83
C ILE A 500 9.98 9.79 1.60
N LEU A 501 9.93 8.48 1.87
CA LEU A 501 11.01 7.74 2.51
C LEU A 501 11.68 6.86 1.44
N ILE A 502 12.97 7.05 1.24
CA ILE A 502 13.76 6.33 0.23
C ILE A 502 14.88 5.59 0.94
N ARG A 503 15.12 4.34 0.55
CA ARG A 503 16.20 3.53 1.11
C ARG A 503 17.55 4.25 1.03
N GLY A 504 18.20 4.43 2.20
CA GLY A 504 19.52 5.05 2.30
C GLY A 504 19.55 6.57 2.07
N LYS A 505 18.40 7.25 2.19
CA LYS A 505 18.26 8.69 2.00
C LYS A 505 17.53 9.34 3.16
N ASN A 506 17.74 10.64 3.31
CA ASN A 506 16.95 11.47 4.23
C ASN A 506 15.49 11.55 3.79
N VAL A 507 14.61 11.84 4.73
CA VAL A 507 13.17 12.01 4.47
C VAL A 507 12.91 13.29 3.70
N LEU A 508 12.01 13.24 2.72
CA LEU A 508 11.57 14.39 1.96
C LEU A 508 10.11 14.71 2.27
N GLU A 509 9.84 15.93 2.75
CA GLU A 509 8.48 16.49 2.89
C GLU A 509 8.11 17.23 1.60
N VAL A 510 6.93 16.92 1.03
CA VAL A 510 6.45 17.46 -0.25
C VAL A 510 4.97 17.79 -0.17
N ASP A 511 4.47 18.58 -1.13
CA ASP A 511 3.05 18.74 -1.36
C ASP A 511 2.49 17.57 -2.17
N LYS A 512 1.25 17.15 -1.89
CA LYS A 512 0.56 16.15 -2.68
C LYS A 512 0.23 16.70 -4.07
N TYR A 513 0.59 15.96 -5.10
CA TYR A 513 0.23 16.31 -6.47
C TYR A 513 -1.15 15.71 -6.81
N ASP A 514 -2.17 16.55 -6.86
CA ASP A 514 -3.52 16.13 -7.24
C ASP A 514 -3.59 15.83 -8.74
N TYR A 515 -4.18 14.69 -9.13
CA TYR A 515 -4.27 14.28 -10.54
C TYR A 515 -4.99 15.31 -11.42
N SER A 516 -5.87 16.15 -10.86
CA SER A 516 -6.54 17.21 -11.64
C SER A 516 -5.57 18.25 -12.22
N LYS A 517 -4.37 18.38 -11.66
CA LYS A 517 -3.27 19.17 -12.21
C LYS A 517 -2.59 18.48 -13.39
N HIS A 518 -2.76 17.16 -13.55
CA HIS A 518 -2.14 16.42 -14.63
C HIS A 518 -2.78 16.78 -15.98
N PRO A 519 -2.02 17.09 -17.03
CA PRO A 519 -2.57 17.50 -18.33
C PRO A 519 -3.55 16.50 -18.95
N GLU A 520 -3.29 15.20 -18.76
CA GLU A 520 -4.13 14.11 -19.27
C GLU A 520 -5.46 13.96 -18.49
N ALA A 521 -5.58 14.56 -17.30
CA ALA A 521 -6.81 14.49 -16.48
C ALA A 521 -8.05 15.02 -17.22
N LYS A 522 -7.86 15.98 -18.14
CA LYS A 522 -8.94 16.54 -18.96
C LYS A 522 -9.55 15.53 -19.94
N LYS A 523 -8.83 14.43 -20.23
CA LYS A 523 -9.29 13.35 -21.12
C LYS A 523 -10.02 12.23 -20.37
N LEU A 524 -9.99 12.25 -19.03
CA LEU A 524 -10.69 11.25 -18.23
C LEU A 524 -12.20 11.39 -18.40
N ARG A 525 -12.86 10.29 -18.73
CA ARG A 525 -14.32 10.19 -18.85
C ARG A 525 -14.80 9.07 -17.92
N SER A 526 -15.86 9.32 -17.19
CA SER A 526 -16.41 8.33 -16.27
C SER A 526 -17.28 7.31 -17.01
N SER A 527 -17.08 6.02 -16.67
CA SER A 527 -17.89 4.89 -17.16
C SER A 527 -18.18 3.95 -16.00
N LYS A 528 -19.46 3.68 -15.73
CA LYS A 528 -19.84 2.81 -14.60
C LYS A 528 -19.41 1.37 -14.84
N ALA A 529 -18.79 0.74 -13.84
CA ALA A 529 -18.39 -0.66 -13.91
C ALA A 529 -19.58 -1.60 -14.14
N ALA A 530 -20.73 -1.30 -13.57
CA ALA A 530 -21.98 -2.07 -13.76
C ALA A 530 -22.55 -2.01 -15.19
N SER A 531 -22.11 -1.06 -16.03
CA SER A 531 -22.55 -0.95 -17.43
C SER A 531 -21.68 -1.74 -18.41
N HIS A 532 -20.61 -2.39 -17.94
CA HIS A 532 -19.78 -3.24 -18.78
C HIS A 532 -20.55 -4.47 -19.29
N VAL A 533 -20.43 -4.76 -20.58
CA VAL A 533 -21.07 -5.92 -21.21
C VAL A 533 -19.98 -6.90 -21.66
N PRO A 534 -19.80 -8.01 -20.95
CA PRO A 534 -18.82 -9.03 -21.29
C PRO A 534 -19.24 -9.83 -22.52
N ALA A 535 -18.29 -10.36 -23.30
CA ALA A 535 -18.56 -11.10 -24.52
C ALA A 535 -19.29 -12.43 -24.25
N TRP A 536 -18.99 -13.11 -23.13
CA TRP A 536 -19.69 -14.35 -22.78
C TRP A 536 -21.20 -14.16 -22.60
N ARG A 537 -21.63 -12.99 -22.10
CA ARG A 537 -23.04 -12.65 -21.92
C ARG A 537 -23.74 -12.32 -23.24
N ALA A 538 -23.03 -11.67 -24.16
CA ALA A 538 -23.58 -11.37 -25.49
C ALA A 538 -23.85 -12.65 -26.32
N ASN A 539 -23.11 -13.73 -26.05
CA ASN A 539 -23.20 -15.02 -26.73
C ASN A 539 -24.18 -16.01 -26.07
N GLN A 540 -24.76 -15.67 -24.89
CA GLN A 540 -25.80 -16.51 -24.31
C GLN A 540 -27.11 -16.36 -25.10
N PRO A 541 -27.84 -17.47 -25.42
CA PRO A 541 -29.18 -17.36 -25.92
C PRO A 541 -29.99 -16.52 -24.93
N GLN A 542 -30.62 -15.46 -25.41
CA GLN A 542 -31.52 -14.67 -24.58
C GLN A 542 -32.63 -15.60 -24.07
N GLU A 543 -32.48 -16.08 -22.82
CA GLU A 543 -33.65 -16.63 -22.13
C GLU A 543 -34.68 -15.51 -22.12
N LYS A 544 -35.80 -15.74 -22.86
CA LYS A 544 -36.95 -14.83 -22.88
C LYS A 544 -37.26 -14.50 -21.42
N GLN A 545 -36.98 -13.28 -21.03
CA GLN A 545 -37.44 -12.77 -19.76
C GLN A 545 -38.94 -12.97 -19.77
N THR A 546 -39.44 -13.92 -18.99
CA THR A 546 -40.85 -14.03 -18.71
C THR A 546 -41.24 -12.66 -18.13
N PRO A 547 -42.19 -11.93 -18.75
CA PRO A 547 -42.55 -10.62 -18.23
C PRO A 547 -42.94 -10.79 -16.76
N SER A 548 -42.30 -10.08 -15.87
CA SER A 548 -42.73 -10.00 -14.48
C SER A 548 -44.21 -9.60 -14.52
N ALA A 549 -45.08 -10.41 -13.92
CA ALA A 549 -46.48 -10.15 -13.82
C ALA A 549 -46.68 -8.69 -13.33
N PRO A 550 -47.59 -7.91 -13.95
CA PRO A 550 -47.83 -6.54 -13.52
C PRO A 550 -48.24 -6.56 -12.03
N PRO A 551 -47.82 -5.57 -11.25
CA PRO A 551 -48.22 -5.52 -9.84
C PRO A 551 -49.76 -5.53 -9.76
N SER A 552 -50.30 -6.53 -9.03
CA SER A 552 -51.73 -6.67 -8.81
C SER A 552 -52.25 -5.36 -8.21
N GLN A 553 -53.23 -4.75 -8.88
CA GLN A 553 -53.91 -3.56 -8.42
C GLN A 553 -54.39 -3.76 -6.98
N ALA A 554 -54.03 -2.83 -6.13
CA ALA A 554 -54.44 -2.79 -4.73
C ALA A 554 -55.97 -2.87 -4.62
N ALA A 555 -56.45 -3.94 -3.96
CA ALA A 555 -57.85 -4.05 -3.58
C ALA A 555 -58.20 -2.91 -2.60
N GLU A 556 -59.27 -2.17 -2.94
CA GLU A 556 -59.87 -1.12 -2.13
C GLU A 556 -60.19 -1.65 -0.72
N LYS A 557 -59.64 -0.99 0.30
CA LYS A 557 -59.97 -1.24 1.72
C LYS A 557 -61.37 -0.74 2.05
N LYS A 558 -62.32 -1.64 2.29
CA LYS A 558 -63.57 -1.34 2.96
C LYS A 558 -63.27 -1.05 4.46
N PRO A 559 -63.99 -0.12 5.12
CA PRO A 559 -63.68 0.28 6.47
C PRO A 559 -64.05 -0.81 7.50
N ALA A 560 -63.11 -1.14 8.38
CA ALA A 560 -63.29 -2.12 9.42
C ALA A 560 -64.08 -1.58 10.61
N GLN A 561 -65.12 -2.34 11.02
CA GLN A 561 -65.90 -2.14 12.23
C GLN A 561 -65.06 -2.34 13.48
N LYS A 562 -65.19 -1.42 14.44
CA LYS A 562 -64.60 -1.49 15.79
C LYS A 562 -65.10 -2.72 16.55
N LYS A 563 -64.25 -3.66 16.92
CA LYS A 563 -64.47 -4.65 17.97
C LYS A 563 -63.77 -4.21 19.25
N LYS A 564 -64.52 -4.33 20.36
CA LYS A 564 -64.12 -3.93 21.74
C LYS A 564 -62.90 -4.74 22.23
N SER A 565 -62.04 -4.05 22.94
CA SER A 565 -60.86 -4.55 23.63
C SER A 565 -61.19 -5.43 24.84
N ALA A 566 -60.48 -6.56 25.00
CA ALA A 566 -60.35 -7.30 26.25
C ALA A 566 -58.99 -6.97 26.87
N PRO A 567 -58.79 -7.10 28.23
CA PRO A 567 -57.72 -6.43 28.93
C PRO A 567 -56.38 -7.16 28.83
N ALA A 568 -55.31 -6.38 28.85
CA ALA A 568 -53.93 -6.81 28.78
C ALA A 568 -53.44 -7.51 30.06
N GLU A 569 -52.86 -8.67 29.93
CA GLU A 569 -52.02 -9.32 30.95
C GLU A 569 -50.67 -8.60 31.09
N LYS A 570 -50.28 -8.34 32.35
CA LYS A 570 -49.01 -7.70 32.72
C LYS A 570 -47.84 -8.66 32.51
N VAL A 571 -46.94 -8.32 31.65
CA VAL A 571 -45.63 -8.93 31.57
C VAL A 571 -44.74 -8.33 32.67
N VAL A 572 -44.28 -9.16 33.60
CA VAL A 572 -43.36 -8.79 34.66
C VAL A 572 -41.94 -8.76 34.09
N ALA A 573 -41.29 -7.61 34.17
CA ALA A 573 -39.88 -7.45 33.82
C ALA A 573 -39.00 -8.10 34.92
N VAL A 574 -38.18 -9.06 34.52
CA VAL A 574 -37.17 -9.70 35.37
C VAL A 574 -35.92 -8.82 35.36
N THR A 575 -35.58 -8.23 36.47
CA THR A 575 -34.37 -7.43 36.70
C THR A 575 -33.15 -8.33 36.97
N LYS A 576 -31.97 -7.85 36.54
CA LYS A 576 -30.68 -8.54 36.61
C LYS A 576 -30.15 -8.98 37.99
N GLU A 577 -30.89 -8.74 39.07
CA GLU A 577 -30.46 -9.07 40.44
C GLU A 577 -30.79 -10.50 40.89
N SER A 578 -31.58 -11.27 40.15
CA SER A 578 -31.94 -12.65 40.56
C SER A 578 -30.99 -13.74 40.06
N ILE A 579 -29.92 -13.39 39.30
CA ILE A 579 -28.96 -14.38 38.73
C ILE A 579 -27.69 -14.51 39.60
N MET A 580 -27.41 -13.60 40.53
CA MET A 580 -26.19 -13.66 41.36
C MET A 580 -26.32 -14.43 42.68
N LYS A 581 -27.50 -14.94 43.04
CA LYS A 581 -27.71 -15.66 44.32
C LYS A 581 -27.74 -17.20 44.23
N LYS A 582 -27.26 -17.78 43.12
CA LYS A 582 -27.27 -19.26 42.93
C LYS A 582 -25.88 -19.84 42.60
N LYS A 583 -24.81 -19.21 43.04
CA LYS A 583 -23.42 -19.69 42.87
C LYS A 583 -22.61 -19.74 44.17
N GLU A 584 -23.23 -19.76 45.33
CA GLU A 584 -22.53 -19.91 46.61
C GLU A 584 -22.94 -21.16 47.42
N ASP A 585 -23.72 -22.07 46.85
CA ASP A 585 -23.97 -23.39 47.50
C ASP A 585 -23.87 -24.51 46.45
N THR A 586 -22.63 -24.86 46.10
CA THR A 586 -22.15 -26.24 45.78
C THR A 586 -20.62 -26.20 45.62
#